data_a5e3eef1cc374a74631dc5e0c221b18b
#
_entry.id   a5e3eef1cc374a74631dc5e0c221b18b
#
_cell.length_a   1.000
_cell.length_b   1.000
_cell.length_c   1.000
_cell.angle_alpha   90.00
_cell.angle_beta   90.00
_cell.angle_gamma   90.00
#
_symmetry.space_group_name_H-M   'P 1'
#
loop_
_entity.id
_entity.type
_entity.pdbx_description
1 polymer ?
#
loop_
_entity_poly.entity_id
_entity_poly.type
_entity_poly.pdbx_seq_one_letter_code
_entity_poly.pdbx_strand_id
1 'polypeptide(L)'
;KQIAFVSNRDGGKATKIYVMDTSGNNLRPLTNDAKLIWITSPNWSPDGKQIVFVSWVIGKGAKGNGKSSGIFIINRDGKNIREITKDSKLTSVESPSWSADGKQIVFAASAAVGKNGNEIYVIDINGKNLRQLTKDANDNHHPVWSPSGRQIIFSSRRTGNYEICVMDINGANIRNLTNHPAPDYQPSYFVPSLLSVSPVENFKLTNWAEIK
;
A
#
# COMPACT_ATOMS: atom_id res chain seq x y z
N LYS A 1 19.63 -2.46 6.47
CA LYS A 1 18.20 -2.64 6.07
C LYS A 1 17.32 -2.29 7.24
N GLN A 2 16.10 -1.76 7.02
CA GLN A 2 15.14 -1.40 8.05
C GLN A 2 13.77 -2.01 7.79
N ILE A 3 13.04 -2.26 8.86
CA ILE A 3 11.64 -2.70 8.87
C ILE A 3 10.82 -1.55 9.42
N ALA A 4 9.71 -1.20 8.74
CA ALA A 4 8.69 -0.30 9.26
C ALA A 4 7.44 -1.11 9.61
N PHE A 5 6.82 -0.80 10.73
CA PHE A 5 5.60 -1.48 11.19
C PHE A 5 4.75 -0.56 12.05
N VAL A 6 3.50 -0.91 12.23
CA VAL A 6 2.54 -0.16 13.04
C VAL A 6 2.41 -0.79 14.42
N SER A 7 2.38 0.05 15.46
CA SER A 7 2.21 -0.42 16.84
C SER A 7 1.56 0.66 17.71
N ASN A 8 0.84 0.22 18.73
CA ASN A 8 0.32 1.05 19.83
C ASN A 8 1.05 0.79 21.15
N ARG A 9 2.33 0.34 21.08
CA ARG A 9 3.15 -0.08 22.24
C ARG A 9 3.33 0.97 23.33
N ASP A 10 3.14 2.26 23.00
CA ASP A 10 3.19 3.35 23.99
C ASP A 10 1.92 3.44 24.85
N GLY A 11 0.99 2.46 24.77
CA GLY A 11 -0.22 2.37 25.59
C GLY A 11 -1.36 3.32 25.19
N GLY A 12 -1.22 4.09 24.11
CA GLY A 12 -2.24 4.98 23.59
C GLY A 12 -3.29 4.27 22.72
N LYS A 13 -4.42 4.97 22.47
CA LYS A 13 -5.44 4.52 21.49
C LYS A 13 -4.99 4.74 20.04
N ALA A 14 -4.00 5.60 19.81
CA ALA A 14 -3.46 5.89 18.49
C ALA A 14 -2.32 4.92 18.14
N THR A 15 -2.28 4.48 16.89
CA THR A 15 -1.18 3.71 16.36
C THR A 15 -0.09 4.64 15.81
N LYS A 16 1.17 4.19 15.87
CA LYS A 16 2.34 4.90 15.31
C LYS A 16 3.10 3.99 14.37
N ILE A 17 3.85 4.59 13.43
CA ILE A 17 4.88 3.87 12.70
C ILE A 17 6.13 3.81 13.56
N TYR A 18 6.66 2.61 13.69
CA TYR A 18 7.97 2.32 14.26
C TYR A 18 8.90 1.81 13.18
N VAL A 19 10.17 2.08 13.36
CA VAL A 19 11.23 1.51 12.52
C VAL A 19 12.28 0.84 13.41
N MET A 20 12.83 -0.25 12.90
CA MET A 20 13.95 -0.98 13.49
C MET A 20 14.85 -1.50 12.37
N ASP A 21 16.04 -1.95 12.66
CA ASP A 21 16.84 -2.69 11.71
C ASP A 21 16.41 -4.18 11.63
N THR A 22 16.96 -4.90 10.66
CA THR A 22 16.60 -6.32 10.43
C THR A 22 17.09 -7.26 11.52
N SER A 23 17.93 -6.81 12.45
CA SER A 23 18.34 -7.54 13.65
C SER A 23 17.43 -7.29 14.85
N GLY A 24 16.39 -6.44 14.69
CA GLY A 24 15.48 -6.05 15.77
C GLY A 24 16.00 -4.91 16.66
N ASN A 25 17.18 -4.38 16.35
CA ASN A 25 17.78 -3.29 17.11
C ASN A 25 17.35 -1.91 16.57
N ASN A 26 17.78 -0.83 17.26
CA ASN A 26 17.53 0.56 16.88
C ASN A 26 16.05 0.88 16.71
N LEU A 27 15.21 0.24 17.53
CA LEU A 27 13.77 0.47 17.55
C LEU A 27 13.46 1.89 18.00
N ARG A 28 12.71 2.61 17.17
CA ARG A 28 12.24 3.98 17.49
C ARG A 28 10.90 4.28 16.83
N PRO A 29 10.08 5.16 17.43
CA PRO A 29 8.92 5.71 16.74
C PRO A 29 9.38 6.61 15.58
N LEU A 30 8.66 6.55 14.47
CA LEU A 30 8.87 7.42 13.32
C LEU A 30 7.83 8.55 13.29
N THR A 31 6.57 8.25 13.64
CA THR A 31 5.48 9.23 13.72
C THR A 31 5.21 9.64 15.16
N ASN A 32 4.99 10.93 15.39
CA ASN A 32 4.62 11.49 16.70
C ASN A 32 3.64 12.66 16.59
N ASP A 33 2.85 12.73 15.51
CA ASP A 33 1.83 13.77 15.31
C ASP A 33 0.51 13.30 15.93
N ALA A 34 0.02 14.04 16.92
CA ALA A 34 -1.22 13.75 17.65
C ALA A 34 -2.49 13.87 16.76
N LYS A 35 -2.40 14.49 15.59
CA LYS A 35 -3.50 14.58 14.62
C LYS A 35 -3.68 13.29 13.83
N LEU A 36 -2.64 12.46 13.74
CA LEU A 36 -2.67 11.18 13.05
C LEU A 36 -3.16 10.10 14.00
N ILE A 37 -4.24 9.47 13.64
CA ILE A 37 -4.83 8.36 14.41
C ILE A 37 -5.04 7.15 13.49
N TRP A 38 -4.95 5.95 14.07
CA TRP A 38 -5.15 4.70 13.33
C TRP A 38 -4.33 4.62 12.03
N ILE A 39 -3.03 4.76 12.18
CA ILE A 39 -2.08 4.57 11.09
C ILE A 39 -2.07 3.10 10.67
N THR A 40 -2.10 2.85 9.35
CA THR A 40 -2.06 1.51 8.76
C THR A 40 -1.23 1.50 7.48
N SER A 41 -0.89 0.29 7.01
CA SER A 41 -0.32 0.03 5.68
C SER A 41 0.95 0.84 5.36
N PRO A 42 1.97 0.89 6.25
CA PRO A 42 3.22 1.54 5.93
C PRO A 42 3.98 0.76 4.84
N ASN A 43 4.48 1.47 3.83
CA ASN A 43 5.22 0.87 2.72
C ASN A 43 6.41 1.77 2.34
N TRP A 44 7.61 1.19 2.27
CA TRP A 44 8.82 1.89 1.89
C TRP A 44 8.82 2.29 0.41
N SER A 45 9.33 3.49 0.10
CA SER A 45 9.67 3.87 -1.27
C SER A 45 10.78 2.97 -1.83
N PRO A 46 10.85 2.77 -3.15
CA PRO A 46 11.88 1.92 -3.78
C PRO A 46 13.30 2.34 -3.44
N ASP A 47 13.55 3.62 -3.24
CA ASP A 47 14.86 4.17 -2.85
C ASP A 47 15.13 4.14 -1.34
N GLY A 48 14.16 3.69 -0.52
CA GLY A 48 14.24 3.58 0.93
C GLY A 48 14.32 4.93 1.67
N LYS A 49 13.97 6.05 1.03
CA LYS A 49 14.05 7.39 1.65
C LYS A 49 12.75 7.85 2.29
N GLN A 50 11.62 7.28 1.89
CA GLN A 50 10.29 7.66 2.34
C GLN A 50 9.44 6.44 2.67
N ILE A 51 8.38 6.68 3.46
CA ILE A 51 7.32 5.72 3.73
C ILE A 51 5.99 6.37 3.35
N VAL A 52 5.17 5.67 2.56
CA VAL A 52 3.75 5.97 2.36
C VAL A 52 2.94 5.18 3.39
N PHE A 53 1.86 5.77 3.89
CA PHE A 53 0.96 5.12 4.85
C PHE A 53 -0.44 5.74 4.80
N VAL A 54 -1.40 5.05 5.37
CA VAL A 54 -2.75 5.57 5.61
C VAL A 54 -2.86 6.04 7.05
N SER A 55 -3.52 7.18 7.26
CA SER A 55 -3.94 7.62 8.59
C SER A 55 -5.32 8.25 8.54
N TRP A 56 -6.05 8.09 9.65
CA TRP A 56 -7.25 8.88 9.90
C TRP A 56 -6.84 10.19 10.56
N VAL A 57 -7.52 11.28 10.18
CA VAL A 57 -7.26 12.62 10.71
C VAL A 57 -8.51 13.14 11.41
N ILE A 58 -8.32 13.72 12.60
CA ILE A 58 -9.40 14.39 13.34
C ILE A 58 -9.61 15.79 12.77
N GLY A 59 -10.86 16.13 12.49
CA GLY A 59 -11.24 17.53 12.20
C GLY A 59 -11.27 17.93 10.72
N LYS A 60 -11.11 17.00 9.76
CA LYS A 60 -11.27 17.28 8.33
C LYS A 60 -12.53 16.64 7.74
N GLY A 61 -13.48 17.50 7.34
CA GLY A 61 -14.30 17.42 6.12
C GLY A 61 -15.27 16.26 5.93
N ALA A 62 -15.43 15.33 6.85
CA ALA A 62 -16.45 14.29 6.72
C ALA A 62 -17.76 14.76 7.34
N LYS A 63 -18.85 14.77 6.58
CA LYS A 63 -20.21 14.82 7.11
C LYS A 63 -20.41 13.58 8.01
N GLY A 64 -20.51 13.77 9.29
CA GLY A 64 -20.50 12.72 10.33
C GLY A 64 -19.15 12.68 11.04
N ASN A 65 -19.07 12.47 12.28
CA ASN A 65 -17.94 12.33 13.24
C ASN A 65 -16.56 12.94 12.94
N GLY A 66 -16.42 13.79 11.90
CA GLY A 66 -15.19 14.57 11.63
C GLY A 66 -13.92 13.74 11.35
N LYS A 67 -14.04 12.51 10.85
CA LYS A 67 -12.90 11.64 10.53
C LYS A 67 -12.89 11.30 9.04
N SER A 68 -11.76 11.49 8.38
CA SER A 68 -11.50 10.98 7.03
C SER A 68 -10.13 10.32 7.00
N SER A 69 -9.98 9.27 6.20
CA SER A 69 -8.67 8.68 5.96
C SER A 69 -7.97 9.42 4.83
N GLY A 70 -6.66 9.53 4.93
CA GLY A 70 -5.78 10.12 3.92
C GLY A 70 -4.52 9.30 3.72
N ILE A 71 -3.90 9.49 2.55
CA ILE A 71 -2.58 8.93 2.26
C ILE A 71 -1.52 9.97 2.60
N PHE A 72 -0.56 9.54 3.38
CA PHE A 72 0.54 10.36 3.88
C PHE A 72 1.88 9.83 3.40
N ILE A 73 2.83 10.72 3.25
CA ILE A 73 4.24 10.38 3.02
C ILE A 73 5.07 11.05 4.12
N ILE A 74 6.04 10.30 4.65
CA ILE A 74 7.00 10.76 5.65
C ILE A 74 8.42 10.38 5.20
N ASN A 75 9.39 11.20 5.51
CA ASN A 75 10.79 10.85 5.28
C ASN A 75 11.26 9.79 6.29
N ARG A 76 12.29 9.04 5.92
CA ARG A 76 12.93 8.01 6.75
C ARG A 76 13.42 8.51 8.12
N ASP A 77 13.71 9.80 8.23
CA ASP A 77 14.13 10.46 9.47
C ASP A 77 12.95 10.87 10.38
N GLY A 78 11.71 10.66 9.94
CA GLY A 78 10.49 11.04 10.66
C GLY A 78 10.04 12.49 10.40
N LYS A 79 10.68 13.20 9.49
CA LYS A 79 10.34 14.58 9.14
C LYS A 79 9.49 14.68 7.88
N ASN A 80 8.99 15.89 7.60
CA ASN A 80 8.27 16.24 6.37
C ASN A 80 7.04 15.35 6.13
N ILE A 81 6.23 15.12 7.17
CA ILE A 81 4.92 14.45 7.01
C ILE A 81 4.03 15.34 6.16
N ARG A 82 3.46 14.77 5.12
CA ARG A 82 2.49 15.46 4.26
C ARG A 82 1.40 14.52 3.78
N GLU A 83 0.18 15.01 3.71
CA GLU A 83 -0.95 14.33 3.11
C GLU A 83 -0.98 14.61 1.61
N ILE A 84 -1.03 13.58 0.78
CA ILE A 84 -1.08 13.72 -0.68
C ILE A 84 -2.50 13.67 -1.25
N THR A 85 -3.49 13.22 -0.44
CA THR A 85 -4.91 13.15 -0.84
C THR A 85 -5.77 14.27 -0.26
N LYS A 86 -5.18 15.28 0.40
CA LYS A 86 -5.93 16.31 1.15
C LYS A 86 -6.94 17.10 0.31
N ASP A 87 -6.65 17.31 -0.98
CA ASP A 87 -7.48 18.09 -1.88
C ASP A 87 -8.42 17.19 -2.72
N SER A 88 -8.42 15.87 -2.45
CA SER A 88 -9.32 14.91 -3.08
C SER A 88 -10.69 14.90 -2.37
N LYS A 89 -11.71 14.41 -3.08
CA LYS A 89 -13.04 14.15 -2.52
C LYS A 89 -13.18 12.69 -2.04
N LEU A 90 -12.06 11.98 -1.88
CA LEU A 90 -12.04 10.59 -1.45
C LEU A 90 -12.30 10.52 0.06
N THR A 91 -13.10 9.54 0.47
CA THR A 91 -13.57 9.41 1.85
C THR A 91 -12.98 8.25 2.61
N SER A 92 -12.56 7.21 1.90
CA SER A 92 -11.91 6.04 2.45
C SER A 92 -10.77 5.67 1.53
N VAL A 93 -9.55 5.68 2.03
CA VAL A 93 -8.35 5.31 1.27
C VAL A 93 -7.63 4.17 1.98
N GLU A 94 -7.05 3.25 1.21
CA GLU A 94 -6.37 2.08 1.75
C GLU A 94 -5.30 1.52 0.81
N SER A 95 -4.42 0.67 1.35
CA SER A 95 -3.48 -0.16 0.62
C SER A 95 -2.61 0.60 -0.40
N PRO A 96 -1.93 1.70 0.00
CA PRO A 96 -1.07 2.43 -0.91
C PRO A 96 0.17 1.62 -1.30
N SER A 97 0.56 1.67 -2.57
CA SER A 97 1.75 1.02 -3.11
C SER A 97 2.52 1.98 -4.04
N TRP A 98 3.83 2.00 -3.91
CA TRP A 98 4.73 2.81 -4.73
C TRP A 98 4.87 2.26 -6.14
N SER A 99 4.93 3.15 -7.12
CA SER A 99 5.46 2.81 -8.46
C SER A 99 6.95 2.49 -8.37
N ALA A 100 7.45 1.68 -9.29
CA ALA A 100 8.86 1.25 -9.30
C ALA A 100 9.86 2.43 -9.40
N ASP A 101 9.46 3.52 -10.05
CA ASP A 101 10.26 4.75 -10.19
C ASP A 101 10.11 5.73 -9.00
N GLY A 102 9.26 5.38 -8.01
CA GLY A 102 9.01 6.18 -6.82
C GLY A 102 8.25 7.49 -7.05
N LYS A 103 7.62 7.70 -8.22
CA LYS A 103 6.95 8.97 -8.55
C LYS A 103 5.45 8.97 -8.32
N GLN A 104 4.83 7.80 -8.23
CA GLN A 104 3.39 7.64 -8.09
C GLN A 104 3.02 6.66 -6.98
N ILE A 105 1.81 6.83 -6.45
CA ILE A 105 1.17 5.90 -5.52
C ILE A 105 -0.11 5.39 -6.17
N VAL A 106 -0.28 4.06 -6.23
CA VAL A 106 -1.56 3.40 -6.49
C VAL A 106 -2.21 3.03 -5.17
N PHE A 107 -3.53 3.14 -5.07
CA PHE A 107 -4.28 2.87 -3.85
C PHE A 107 -5.75 2.56 -4.17
N ALA A 108 -6.46 1.95 -3.23
CA ALA A 108 -7.89 1.78 -3.31
C ALA A 108 -8.61 2.88 -2.51
N ALA A 109 -9.74 3.35 -3.01
CA ALA A 109 -10.54 4.37 -2.35
C ALA A 109 -11.99 4.40 -2.78
N SER A 110 -12.85 4.97 -1.92
CA SER A 110 -14.23 5.35 -2.25
C SER A 110 -14.32 6.86 -2.46
N ALA A 111 -15.07 7.28 -3.51
CA ALA A 111 -15.28 8.69 -3.83
C ALA A 111 -16.44 9.33 -3.04
N ALA A 112 -17.29 8.54 -2.36
CA ALA A 112 -18.40 9.06 -1.56
C ALA A 112 -18.81 8.07 -0.47
N VAL A 113 -19.25 8.60 0.66
CA VAL A 113 -19.88 7.80 1.73
C VAL A 113 -21.13 7.15 1.16
N GLY A 114 -21.22 5.83 1.25
CA GLY A 114 -22.41 5.06 0.82
C GLY A 114 -22.43 4.65 -0.66
N LYS A 115 -21.38 4.90 -1.45
CA LYS A 115 -21.22 4.23 -2.74
C LYS A 115 -20.64 2.85 -2.52
N ASN A 116 -21.26 1.86 -3.16
CA ASN A 116 -20.84 0.47 -3.06
C ASN A 116 -19.50 0.28 -3.76
N GLY A 117 -18.50 -0.18 -2.98
CA GLY A 117 -17.21 -0.63 -3.45
C GLY A 117 -16.12 0.45 -3.57
N ASN A 118 -14.90 0.03 -3.33
CA ASN A 118 -13.71 0.81 -3.59
C ASN A 118 -13.29 0.69 -5.06
N GLU A 119 -12.60 1.73 -5.54
CA GLU A 119 -12.02 1.79 -6.86
C GLU A 119 -10.50 2.00 -6.76
N ILE A 120 -9.78 1.66 -7.81
CA ILE A 120 -8.34 1.87 -7.87
C ILE A 120 -8.04 3.24 -8.42
N TYR A 121 -7.18 3.97 -7.72
CA TYR A 121 -6.70 5.31 -8.06
C TYR A 121 -5.18 5.33 -8.13
N VAL A 122 -4.67 6.30 -8.88
CA VAL A 122 -3.24 6.65 -8.89
C VAL A 122 -3.09 8.15 -8.70
N ILE A 123 -2.06 8.56 -7.95
CA ILE A 123 -1.73 9.96 -7.67
C ILE A 123 -0.21 10.14 -7.71
N ASP A 124 0.25 11.29 -8.16
CA ASP A 124 1.67 11.63 -8.05
C ASP A 124 2.03 11.90 -6.59
N ILE A 125 3.27 11.64 -6.21
CA ILE A 125 3.76 11.85 -4.83
C ILE A 125 3.64 13.31 -4.36
N ASN A 126 3.53 14.28 -5.27
CA ASN A 126 3.29 15.69 -4.94
C ASN A 126 1.80 16.03 -4.69
N GLY A 127 0.90 15.03 -4.75
CA GLY A 127 -0.54 15.19 -4.56
C GLY A 127 -1.30 15.69 -5.79
N LYS A 128 -0.65 15.76 -6.97
CA LYS A 128 -1.28 16.17 -8.23
C LYS A 128 -1.65 14.95 -9.09
N ASN A 129 -2.33 15.22 -10.20
CA ASN A 129 -2.66 14.22 -11.23
C ASN A 129 -3.41 13.00 -10.69
N LEU A 130 -4.33 13.20 -9.74
CA LEU A 130 -5.20 12.13 -9.24
C LEU A 130 -6.05 11.58 -10.40
N ARG A 131 -5.97 10.28 -10.65
CA ARG A 131 -6.74 9.57 -11.68
C ARG A 131 -7.41 8.34 -11.09
N GLN A 132 -8.65 8.12 -11.45
CA GLN A 132 -9.39 6.89 -11.20
C GLN A 132 -9.12 5.91 -12.34
N LEU A 133 -8.66 4.70 -12.03
CA LEU A 133 -8.32 3.66 -13.00
C LEU A 133 -9.46 2.67 -13.24
N THR A 134 -10.23 2.32 -12.20
CA THR A 134 -11.41 1.46 -12.30
C THR A 134 -12.68 2.28 -12.02
N LYS A 135 -13.80 1.95 -12.68
CA LYS A 135 -15.09 2.69 -12.58
C LYS A 135 -16.29 1.74 -12.60
N ASP A 136 -16.07 0.52 -12.19
CA ASP A 136 -17.03 -0.56 -12.38
C ASP A 136 -17.81 -0.94 -11.12
N ALA A 137 -17.57 -0.25 -9.99
CA ALA A 137 -18.19 -0.48 -8.69
C ALA A 137 -18.06 -1.94 -8.19
N ASN A 138 -17.03 -2.63 -8.62
CA ASN A 138 -16.78 -4.05 -8.30
C ASN A 138 -15.94 -4.27 -7.04
N ASP A 139 -15.85 -3.27 -6.19
CA ASP A 139 -15.15 -3.35 -4.90
C ASP A 139 -13.70 -3.84 -5.07
N ASN A 140 -12.86 -2.94 -5.56
CA ASN A 140 -11.48 -3.21 -5.94
C ASN A 140 -10.51 -2.81 -4.81
N HIS A 141 -9.61 -3.72 -4.40
CA HIS A 141 -8.74 -3.57 -3.24
C HIS A 141 -7.29 -4.00 -3.50
N HIS A 142 -6.40 -3.65 -2.57
CA HIS A 142 -5.00 -4.11 -2.50
C HIS A 142 -4.23 -3.97 -3.82
N PRO A 143 -4.21 -2.80 -4.46
CA PRO A 143 -3.46 -2.63 -5.70
C PRO A 143 -1.95 -2.65 -5.45
N VAL A 144 -1.21 -3.32 -6.34
CA VAL A 144 0.25 -3.37 -6.32
C VAL A 144 0.81 -3.14 -7.72
N TRP A 145 1.81 -2.27 -7.83
CA TRP A 145 2.55 -2.07 -9.07
C TRP A 145 3.37 -3.30 -9.44
N SER A 146 3.40 -3.63 -10.73
CA SER A 146 4.40 -4.58 -11.24
C SER A 146 5.81 -3.99 -11.11
N PRO A 147 6.84 -4.83 -10.94
CA PRO A 147 8.24 -4.37 -10.89
C PRO A 147 8.68 -3.64 -12.15
N SER A 148 8.10 -3.97 -13.30
CA SER A 148 8.35 -3.28 -14.57
C SER A 148 7.68 -1.89 -14.67
N GLY A 149 6.80 -1.54 -13.73
CA GLY A 149 6.01 -0.31 -13.76
C GLY A 149 4.94 -0.25 -14.87
N ARG A 150 4.65 -1.38 -15.54
CA ARG A 150 3.72 -1.41 -16.69
C ARG A 150 2.33 -1.90 -16.37
N GLN A 151 2.16 -2.57 -15.24
CA GLN A 151 0.90 -3.18 -14.84
C GLN A 151 0.62 -2.95 -13.36
N ILE A 152 -0.66 -3.10 -13.00
CA ILE A 152 -1.15 -3.10 -11.62
C ILE A 152 -1.95 -4.38 -11.44
N ILE A 153 -1.65 -5.15 -10.38
CA ILE A 153 -2.48 -6.26 -9.90
C ILE A 153 -3.32 -5.79 -8.72
N PHE A 154 -4.51 -6.32 -8.56
CA PHE A 154 -5.44 -5.93 -7.51
C PHE A 154 -6.47 -7.03 -7.26
N SER A 155 -7.15 -7.02 -6.11
CA SER A 155 -8.29 -7.88 -5.82
C SER A 155 -9.58 -7.20 -6.28
N SER A 156 -10.50 -7.94 -6.89
CA SER A 156 -11.76 -7.39 -7.42
C SER A 156 -12.92 -8.39 -7.30
N ARG A 157 -14.12 -7.90 -6.99
CA ARG A 157 -15.35 -8.74 -6.94
C ARG A 157 -16.12 -8.82 -8.26
N ARG A 158 -15.52 -8.42 -9.38
CA ARG A 158 -16.18 -8.35 -10.70
C ARG A 158 -16.80 -9.66 -11.19
N THR A 159 -16.37 -10.80 -10.68
CA THR A 159 -16.87 -12.14 -11.03
C THR A 159 -17.72 -12.76 -9.92
N GLY A 160 -18.11 -12.00 -8.90
CA GLY A 160 -18.99 -12.45 -7.80
C GLY A 160 -18.27 -12.60 -6.46
N ASN A 161 -17.10 -13.24 -6.41
CA ASN A 161 -16.19 -13.24 -5.28
C ASN A 161 -14.93 -12.43 -5.60
N TYR A 162 -14.02 -12.28 -4.61
CA TYR A 162 -12.74 -11.62 -4.86
C TYR A 162 -11.80 -12.53 -5.64
N GLU A 163 -11.27 -11.99 -6.72
CA GLU A 163 -10.28 -12.62 -7.58
C GLU A 163 -9.12 -11.68 -7.83
N ILE A 164 -7.95 -12.22 -8.17
CA ILE A 164 -6.81 -11.40 -8.55
C ILE A 164 -6.94 -10.99 -10.01
N CYS A 165 -6.96 -9.69 -10.23
CA CYS A 165 -7.00 -9.09 -11.55
C CYS A 165 -5.69 -8.36 -11.86
N VAL A 166 -5.41 -8.19 -13.14
CA VAL A 166 -4.32 -7.35 -13.67
C VAL A 166 -4.89 -6.34 -14.66
N MET A 167 -4.31 -5.14 -14.67
CA MET A 167 -4.60 -4.09 -15.68
C MET A 167 -3.33 -3.37 -16.09
N ASP A 168 -3.39 -2.66 -17.20
CA ASP A 168 -2.36 -1.70 -17.58
C ASP A 168 -2.40 -0.46 -16.69
N ILE A 169 -1.31 0.29 -16.61
CA ILE A 169 -1.20 1.49 -15.74
C ILE A 169 -2.16 2.63 -16.09
N ASN A 170 -2.77 2.60 -17.26
CA ASN A 170 -3.82 3.54 -17.68
C ASN A 170 -5.24 3.08 -17.31
N GLY A 171 -5.39 1.89 -16.69
CA GLY A 171 -6.67 1.30 -16.32
C GLY A 171 -7.30 0.43 -17.43
N ALA A 172 -6.62 0.24 -18.55
CA ALA A 172 -7.11 -0.59 -19.65
C ALA A 172 -6.75 -2.09 -19.47
N ASN A 173 -7.33 -2.95 -20.33
CA ASN A 173 -6.99 -4.35 -20.47
C ASN A 173 -7.11 -5.14 -19.15
N ILE A 174 -8.17 -4.90 -18.39
CA ILE A 174 -8.41 -5.62 -17.14
C ILE A 174 -8.68 -7.11 -17.45
N ARG A 175 -7.93 -7.98 -16.81
CA ARG A 175 -8.07 -9.43 -16.91
C ARG A 175 -8.11 -10.06 -15.54
N ASN A 176 -8.97 -11.06 -15.36
CA ASN A 176 -8.95 -11.95 -14.20
C ASN A 176 -7.80 -12.94 -14.35
N LEU A 177 -7.01 -13.13 -13.29
CA LEU A 177 -5.90 -14.08 -13.26
C LEU A 177 -6.24 -15.36 -12.50
N THR A 178 -7.14 -15.27 -11.53
CA THR A 178 -7.63 -16.40 -10.76
C THR A 178 -9.10 -16.64 -11.11
N ASN A 179 -9.59 -17.83 -10.91
CA ASN A 179 -11.00 -18.18 -11.14
C ASN A 179 -11.35 -19.34 -10.21
N HIS A 180 -11.47 -19.05 -8.93
CA HIS A 180 -11.68 -20.03 -7.89
C HIS A 180 -12.97 -19.74 -7.11
N PRO A 181 -13.76 -20.75 -6.65
CA PRO A 181 -14.94 -20.52 -5.82
C PRO A 181 -14.66 -19.84 -4.48
N ALA A 182 -13.48 -20.05 -3.90
CA ALA A 182 -13.04 -19.30 -2.71
C ALA A 182 -12.37 -17.98 -3.12
N PRO A 183 -12.53 -16.90 -2.31
CA PRO A 183 -12.02 -15.60 -2.65
C PRO A 183 -10.48 -15.51 -2.50
N ASP A 184 -9.83 -14.81 -3.43
CA ASP A 184 -8.41 -14.51 -3.47
C ASP A 184 -8.12 -13.04 -3.16
N TYR A 185 -7.15 -12.77 -2.26
CA TYR A 185 -6.85 -11.42 -1.76
C TYR A 185 -5.35 -11.11 -1.72
N GLN A 186 -5.03 -9.81 -1.62
CA GLN A 186 -3.72 -9.29 -1.25
C GLN A 186 -2.57 -9.79 -2.15
N PRO A 187 -2.66 -9.59 -3.47
CA PRO A 187 -1.60 -10.00 -4.37
C PRO A 187 -0.28 -9.27 -4.09
N SER A 188 0.83 -9.92 -4.41
CA SER A 188 2.17 -9.36 -4.31
C SER A 188 3.02 -9.85 -5.48
N TYR A 189 3.94 -8.99 -5.95
CA TYR A 189 4.92 -9.38 -6.96
C TYR A 189 6.21 -9.86 -6.32
N PHE A 190 6.76 -10.94 -6.86
CA PHE A 190 8.13 -11.35 -6.61
C PHE A 190 9.08 -10.68 -7.60
N VAL A 191 10.19 -10.12 -7.10
CA VAL A 191 11.22 -9.46 -7.91
C VAL A 191 12.54 -10.24 -7.80
N PRO A 192 12.87 -11.11 -8.76
CA PRO A 192 14.09 -11.93 -8.71
C PRO A 192 15.38 -11.10 -8.60
N SER A 193 15.42 -9.92 -9.22
CA SER A 193 16.62 -9.06 -9.28
C SER A 193 17.03 -8.43 -7.94
N LEU A 194 16.18 -8.47 -6.92
CA LEU A 194 16.57 -8.08 -5.56
C LEU A 194 17.37 -9.17 -4.83
N LEU A 195 17.50 -10.35 -5.42
CA LEU A 195 18.33 -11.46 -4.95
C LEU A 195 19.74 -11.46 -5.54
N SER A 196 20.28 -10.32 -6.03
CA SER A 196 21.71 -10.19 -6.22
C SER A 196 22.44 -10.11 -4.87
N VAL A 197 22.27 -11.11 -4.05
CA VAL A 197 23.31 -11.60 -3.18
C VAL A 197 24.35 -12.14 -4.12
N SER A 198 25.56 -11.60 -4.12
CA SER A 198 26.73 -12.24 -4.73
C SER A 198 26.64 -13.73 -4.44
N PRO A 199 26.84 -14.63 -5.42
CA PRO A 199 26.84 -16.04 -5.13
C PRO A 199 27.85 -16.26 -4.02
N VAL A 200 27.36 -16.63 -2.82
CA VAL A 200 28.24 -17.23 -1.81
C VAL A 200 28.62 -18.54 -2.49
N GLU A 201 29.84 -18.60 -2.98
CA GLU A 201 30.44 -19.83 -3.45
C GLU A 201 30.20 -20.87 -2.36
N ASN A 202 29.56 -22.00 -2.74
CA ASN A 202 29.29 -23.18 -1.92
C ASN A 202 27.98 -23.25 -1.12
N PHE A 203 26.82 -22.94 -1.70
CA PHE A 203 25.60 -23.62 -1.28
C PHE A 203 25.35 -24.84 -2.21
N LYS A 204 25.80 -26.02 -1.80
CA LYS A 204 25.29 -27.29 -2.38
C LYS A 204 23.79 -27.32 -2.10
N LEU A 205 22.98 -27.25 -3.16
CA LEU A 205 21.56 -27.63 -3.12
C LEU A 205 21.50 -29.11 -2.72
N THR A 206 21.24 -29.40 -1.46
CA THR A 206 20.82 -30.74 -1.04
C THR A 206 19.42 -30.95 -1.62
N ASN A 207 19.33 -31.91 -2.49
CA ASN A 207 18.09 -32.37 -3.12
C ASN A 207 17.09 -32.77 -2.01
N TRP A 208 15.88 -32.18 -2.06
CA TRP A 208 14.76 -32.51 -1.14
C TRP A 208 14.28 -33.97 -1.26
N ALA A 209 14.89 -34.75 -2.13
CA ALA A 209 14.53 -36.15 -2.36
C ALA A 209 15.15 -37.15 -1.36
N GLU A 210 16.02 -36.70 -0.42
CA GLU A 210 16.74 -37.59 0.50
C GLU A 210 16.31 -37.52 1.96
N ILE A 211 15.19 -36.83 2.28
CA ILE A 211 14.61 -36.88 3.63
C ILE A 211 13.38 -37.79 3.59
N LYS A 212 13.62 -39.07 3.76
CA LYS A 212 12.63 -40.08 4.17
C LYS A 212 12.82 -40.42 5.63
#